data_a5759e5f1acacb8d1de6ed56f61e8d0a
#
_entry.id   a5759e5f1acacb8d1de6ed56f61e8d0a
#
_cell.length_a   1.000
_cell.length_b   1.000
_cell.length_c   1.000
_cell.angle_alpha   90.00
_cell.angle_beta   90.00
_cell.angle_gamma   90.00
#
_symmetry.space_group_name_H-M   'P 1'
#
loop_
_entity.id
_entity.type
_entity.pdbx_description
1 polymer ?
#
loop_
_entity_poly.entity_id
_entity_poly.type
_entity_poly.pdbx_seq_one_letter_code
_entity_poly.pdbx_strand_id
1 'polypeptide(L)'
;PCEVCLQKRNEWSCIRYNCEHSYLKSVGYTLRNVYARWTGAYKDNVNTFACITEFQGEKLMEAGFDKNKIVVIPNSIDAPSGYEATLGSYVAYIGRVSYEKGYDLLVETARKHPEIQFCLAGAKREDTNIAFPENVRLMGYLKGKELESFIKNARLVVIPSRCYEGFPMAILEAAQFGKPCIGPDHGGFTEIIGKGESAIGRLFEPNNLNDLEKQVLTLWNQPVLTEELGRKAYEKLRKEYSSEVVYRKWDELFTKILYG
;
A
#
# COMPACT_ATOMS: atom_id res chain seq x y z
N PRO A 1 -3.88 -6.05 -11.33
CA PRO A 1 -3.20 -7.31 -10.97
C PRO A 1 -3.85 -8.53 -11.62
N CYS A 2 -3.07 -9.62 -11.80
CA CYS A 2 -3.57 -10.86 -12.40
C CYS A 2 -3.86 -11.90 -11.30
N GLU A 3 -5.07 -12.45 -11.27
CA GLU A 3 -5.50 -13.47 -10.32
C GLU A 3 -5.77 -14.85 -10.96
N VAL A 4 -5.41 -15.03 -12.23
CA VAL A 4 -5.79 -16.21 -13.00
C VAL A 4 -5.30 -17.52 -12.36
N CYS A 5 -4.08 -17.54 -11.82
CA CYS A 5 -3.56 -18.74 -11.15
C CYS A 5 -4.31 -19.03 -9.83
N LEU A 6 -4.69 -18.02 -9.09
CA LEU A 6 -5.46 -18.14 -7.86
C LEU A 6 -6.86 -18.68 -8.13
N GLN A 7 -7.62 -18.00 -9.01
CA GLN A 7 -9.00 -18.34 -9.35
C GLN A 7 -9.14 -19.74 -9.96
N LYS A 8 -8.20 -20.12 -10.83
CA LYS A 8 -8.18 -21.44 -11.45
C LYS A 8 -7.50 -22.52 -10.60
N ARG A 9 -6.91 -22.14 -9.47
CA ARG A 9 -6.06 -23.01 -8.64
C ARG A 9 -5.04 -23.79 -9.48
N ASN A 10 -4.43 -23.09 -10.45
CA ASN A 10 -3.58 -23.67 -11.47
C ASN A 10 -2.49 -22.69 -11.88
N GLU A 11 -1.26 -23.05 -11.60
CA GLU A 11 -0.07 -22.23 -11.85
C GLU A 11 0.42 -22.26 -13.30
N TRP A 12 -0.11 -23.13 -14.17
CA TRP A 12 0.31 -23.23 -15.58
C TRP A 12 0.07 -21.93 -16.36
N SER A 13 -0.85 -21.09 -15.89
CA SER A 13 -1.06 -19.75 -16.44
C SER A 13 0.17 -18.86 -16.32
N CYS A 14 1.04 -19.08 -15.31
CA CYS A 14 2.29 -18.35 -15.16
C CYS A 14 3.24 -18.58 -16.35
N ILE A 15 3.32 -19.82 -16.86
CA ILE A 15 4.11 -20.12 -18.06
C ILE A 15 3.48 -19.47 -19.29
N ARG A 16 2.15 -19.64 -19.45
CA ARG A 16 1.41 -19.11 -20.60
C ARG A 16 1.57 -17.60 -20.74
N TYR A 17 1.53 -16.87 -19.65
CA TYR A 17 1.64 -15.40 -19.63
C TYR A 17 3.08 -14.91 -19.43
N ASN A 18 4.06 -15.83 -19.30
CA ASN A 18 5.46 -15.50 -19.02
C ASN A 18 5.61 -14.48 -17.88
N CYS A 19 4.95 -14.74 -16.73
CA CYS A 19 4.81 -13.78 -15.63
C CYS A 19 6.14 -13.30 -15.02
N GLU A 20 7.20 -14.12 -15.13
CA GLU A 20 8.55 -13.78 -14.65
C GLU A 20 9.41 -13.07 -15.72
N HIS A 21 8.82 -12.67 -16.83
CA HIS A 21 9.52 -12.09 -18.00
C HIS A 21 10.66 -12.96 -18.53
N SER A 22 10.64 -14.27 -18.21
CA SER A 22 11.55 -15.32 -18.66
C SER A 22 10.83 -16.65 -18.60
N TYR A 23 10.74 -17.36 -19.72
CA TYR A 23 10.07 -18.68 -19.76
C TYR A 23 10.69 -19.68 -18.79
N LEU A 24 12.02 -19.73 -18.69
CA LEU A 24 12.73 -20.63 -17.77
C LEU A 24 12.36 -20.33 -16.30
N LYS A 25 12.34 -19.04 -15.92
CA LYS A 25 11.92 -18.62 -14.57
C LYS A 25 10.44 -18.93 -14.32
N SER A 26 9.57 -18.66 -15.30
CA SER A 26 8.13 -18.95 -15.20
C SER A 26 7.86 -20.44 -15.04
N VAL A 27 8.62 -21.32 -15.72
CA VAL A 27 8.56 -22.78 -15.54
C VAL A 27 9.03 -23.17 -14.14
N GLY A 28 10.18 -22.67 -13.70
CA GLY A 28 10.70 -22.95 -12.35
C GLY A 28 9.73 -22.52 -11.25
N TYR A 29 9.14 -21.31 -11.37
CA TYR A 29 8.13 -20.80 -10.45
C TYR A 29 6.88 -21.71 -10.43
N THR A 30 6.38 -22.09 -11.60
CA THR A 30 5.21 -22.97 -11.74
C THR A 30 5.46 -24.32 -11.09
N LEU A 31 6.58 -24.98 -11.41
CA LEU A 31 6.93 -26.30 -10.86
C LEU A 31 7.05 -26.27 -9.33
N ARG A 32 7.70 -25.24 -8.77
CA ARG A 32 7.80 -25.05 -7.32
C ARG A 32 6.43 -24.97 -6.66
N ASN A 33 5.52 -24.18 -7.23
CA ASN A 33 4.20 -23.98 -6.63
C ASN A 33 3.28 -25.19 -6.82
N VAL A 34 3.34 -25.86 -7.96
CA VAL A 34 2.63 -27.14 -8.21
C VAL A 34 3.10 -28.21 -7.20
N TYR A 35 4.41 -28.35 -7.01
CA TYR A 35 4.98 -29.25 -6.03
C TYR A 35 4.50 -28.94 -4.61
N ALA A 36 4.60 -27.68 -4.19
CA ALA A 36 4.15 -27.25 -2.87
C ALA A 36 2.65 -27.48 -2.64
N ARG A 37 1.82 -27.31 -3.68
CA ARG A 37 0.39 -27.59 -3.62
C ARG A 37 0.11 -29.09 -3.55
N TRP A 38 0.78 -29.87 -4.39
CA TRP A 38 0.57 -31.32 -4.47
C TRP A 38 1.01 -32.04 -3.19
N THR A 39 2.12 -31.63 -2.60
CA THR A 39 2.64 -32.20 -1.35
C THR A 39 1.97 -31.66 -0.10
N GLY A 40 1.07 -30.67 -0.21
CA GLY A 40 0.50 -30.00 0.96
C GLY A 40 1.51 -29.22 1.80
N ALA A 41 2.73 -28.96 1.27
CA ALA A 41 3.88 -28.46 2.03
C ALA A 41 3.56 -27.27 2.95
N TYR A 42 2.71 -26.35 2.50
CA TYR A 42 2.28 -25.22 3.33
C TYR A 42 1.02 -25.51 4.14
N LYS A 43 0.02 -26.21 3.56
CA LYS A 43 -1.26 -26.43 4.21
C LYS A 43 -1.16 -27.36 5.43
N ASP A 44 -0.32 -28.38 5.32
CA ASP A 44 -0.24 -29.44 6.32
C ASP A 44 0.81 -29.15 7.39
N ASN A 45 1.90 -28.46 7.02
CA ASN A 45 3.03 -28.23 7.93
C ASN A 45 3.07 -26.85 8.59
N VAL A 46 2.11 -25.95 8.29
CA VAL A 46 2.01 -24.65 8.93
C VAL A 46 0.81 -24.65 9.88
N ASN A 47 1.05 -24.31 11.12
CA ASN A 47 -0.01 -24.24 12.14
C ASN A 47 -0.84 -22.95 11.97
N THR A 48 -0.20 -21.83 11.71
CA THR A 48 -0.87 -20.53 11.61
C THR A 48 -0.23 -19.65 10.54
N PHE A 49 -1.06 -19.00 9.75
CA PHE A 49 -0.68 -17.99 8.77
C PHE A 49 -1.02 -16.61 9.32
N ALA A 50 -0.01 -15.83 9.69
CA ALA A 50 -0.20 -14.44 10.07
C ALA A 50 -0.22 -13.57 8.81
N CYS A 51 -1.41 -13.09 8.45
CA CYS A 51 -1.62 -12.16 7.34
C CYS A 51 -1.54 -10.73 7.85
N ILE A 52 -1.04 -9.83 7.02
CA ILE A 52 -0.90 -8.42 7.41
C ILE A 52 -2.16 -7.58 7.10
N THR A 53 -3.12 -8.14 6.36
CA THR A 53 -4.45 -7.56 6.07
C THR A 53 -5.50 -8.67 5.95
N GLU A 54 -6.77 -8.32 6.17
CA GLU A 54 -7.91 -9.20 5.89
C GLU A 54 -7.93 -9.58 4.41
N PHE A 55 -7.66 -8.63 3.51
CA PHE A 55 -7.52 -8.89 2.07
C PHE A 55 -6.52 -10.04 1.78
N GLN A 56 -5.37 -10.06 2.45
CA GLN A 56 -4.40 -11.14 2.28
C GLN A 56 -4.94 -12.48 2.81
N GLY A 57 -5.65 -12.44 3.94
CA GLY A 57 -6.32 -13.61 4.51
C GLY A 57 -7.37 -14.18 3.55
N GLU A 58 -8.21 -13.31 2.95
CA GLU A 58 -9.20 -13.70 1.94
C GLU A 58 -8.54 -14.38 0.73
N LYS A 59 -7.42 -13.84 0.24
CA LYS A 59 -6.67 -14.44 -0.87
C LYS A 59 -6.09 -15.81 -0.52
N LEU A 60 -5.69 -16.04 0.72
CA LEU A 60 -5.28 -17.37 1.19
C LEU A 60 -6.48 -18.33 1.26
N MET A 61 -7.63 -17.88 1.74
CA MET A 61 -8.86 -18.70 1.74
C MET A 61 -9.30 -19.07 0.32
N GLU A 62 -9.29 -18.12 -0.62
CA GLU A 62 -9.54 -18.38 -2.04
C GLU A 62 -8.57 -19.44 -2.63
N ALA A 63 -7.30 -19.41 -2.19
CA ALA A 63 -6.29 -20.43 -2.54
C ALA A 63 -6.55 -21.78 -1.85
N GLY A 64 -7.56 -21.89 -0.97
CA GLY A 64 -7.98 -23.10 -0.29
C GLY A 64 -7.19 -23.40 0.98
N PHE A 65 -6.65 -22.39 1.66
CA PHE A 65 -6.12 -22.51 3.01
C PHE A 65 -7.26 -22.49 4.04
N ASP A 66 -7.05 -23.19 5.16
CA ASP A 66 -8.05 -23.28 6.23
C ASP A 66 -8.16 -21.92 6.97
N LYS A 67 -9.39 -21.38 7.02
CA LYS A 67 -9.69 -20.14 7.74
C LYS A 67 -9.25 -20.19 9.21
N ASN A 68 -9.35 -21.34 9.86
CA ASN A 68 -8.97 -21.50 11.26
C ASN A 68 -7.47 -21.39 11.52
N LYS A 69 -6.66 -21.51 10.47
CA LYS A 69 -5.21 -21.29 10.51
C LYS A 69 -4.80 -19.86 10.12
N ILE A 70 -5.74 -18.97 9.79
CA ILE A 70 -5.45 -17.62 9.35
C ILE A 70 -5.76 -16.64 10.48
N VAL A 71 -4.80 -15.79 10.82
CA VAL A 71 -4.95 -14.66 11.74
C VAL A 71 -4.46 -13.39 11.06
N VAL A 72 -5.05 -12.25 11.39
CA VAL A 72 -4.63 -10.97 10.83
C VAL A 72 -3.90 -10.16 11.89
N ILE A 73 -2.60 -9.94 11.66
CA ILE A 73 -1.74 -9.10 12.49
C ILE A 73 -1.07 -8.08 11.55
N PRO A 74 -1.51 -6.82 11.57
CA PRO A 74 -1.02 -5.81 10.64
C PRO A 74 0.44 -5.44 10.91
N ASN A 75 1.08 -4.77 9.95
CA ASN A 75 2.33 -4.08 10.20
C ASN A 75 2.09 -2.91 11.16
N SER A 76 3.15 -2.51 11.86
CA SER A 76 3.12 -1.41 12.81
C SER A 76 4.17 -0.37 12.50
N ILE A 77 3.96 0.80 13.06
CA ILE A 77 4.95 1.87 13.11
C ILE A 77 4.85 2.58 14.45
N ASP A 78 5.96 3.16 14.93
CA ASP A 78 5.92 3.93 16.16
C ASP A 78 5.02 5.16 15.99
N ALA A 79 4.03 5.29 16.88
CA ALA A 79 3.13 6.40 16.86
C ALA A 79 3.68 7.53 17.76
N PRO A 80 3.99 8.72 17.22
CA PRO A 80 4.42 9.84 18.04
C PRO A 80 3.34 10.25 19.04
N SER A 81 3.72 10.88 20.14
CA SER A 81 2.79 11.36 21.17
C SER A 81 1.84 12.46 20.67
N GLY A 82 2.19 13.11 19.57
CA GLY A 82 1.42 14.14 18.88
C GLY A 82 2.05 14.47 17.54
N TYR A 83 1.36 15.26 16.74
CA TYR A 83 1.89 15.83 15.51
C TYR A 83 1.51 17.30 15.41
N GLU A 84 2.32 18.06 14.71
CA GLU A 84 2.01 19.45 14.38
C GLU A 84 1.19 19.48 13.09
N ALA A 85 -0.03 19.99 13.19
CA ALA A 85 -0.90 20.12 12.02
C ALA A 85 -0.35 21.24 11.11
N THR A 86 0.11 20.85 9.93
CA THR A 86 0.59 21.77 8.89
C THR A 86 -0.12 21.47 7.58
N LEU A 87 -0.63 22.49 6.91
CA LEU A 87 -1.33 22.29 5.64
C LEU A 87 -0.43 21.73 4.54
N GLY A 88 0.86 22.08 4.60
CA GLY A 88 1.84 21.67 3.59
C GLY A 88 1.65 22.37 2.23
N SER A 89 2.66 22.25 1.37
CA SER A 89 2.76 23.05 0.13
C SER A 89 2.82 22.24 -1.15
N TYR A 90 2.78 20.91 -1.10
CA TYR A 90 2.85 20.04 -2.28
C TYR A 90 2.10 18.72 -2.07
N VAL A 91 1.84 18.05 -3.18
CA VAL A 91 1.39 16.66 -3.24
C VAL A 91 2.62 15.77 -3.20
N ALA A 92 2.70 14.87 -2.21
CA ALA A 92 3.81 13.94 -2.07
C ALA A 92 3.49 12.58 -2.70
N TYR A 93 4.51 11.96 -3.30
CA TYR A 93 4.52 10.56 -3.66
C TYR A 93 5.63 9.86 -2.88
N ILE A 94 5.34 8.66 -2.36
CA ILE A 94 6.30 7.84 -1.63
C ILE A 94 6.31 6.44 -2.24
N GLY A 95 7.44 6.04 -2.81
CA GLY A 95 7.60 4.73 -3.43
C GLY A 95 8.62 4.73 -4.56
N ARG A 96 8.97 3.56 -5.07
CA ARG A 96 9.82 3.46 -6.27
C ARG A 96 9.15 4.18 -7.45
N VAL A 97 9.92 5.00 -8.16
CA VAL A 97 9.44 5.66 -9.38
C VAL A 97 9.50 4.64 -10.52
N SER A 98 8.42 3.86 -10.64
CA SER A 98 8.28 2.75 -11.59
C SER A 98 6.82 2.59 -12.03
N TYR A 99 6.60 2.01 -13.20
CA TYR A 99 5.27 1.88 -13.80
C TYR A 99 4.28 1.12 -12.89
N GLU A 100 4.72 0.03 -12.26
CA GLU A 100 3.89 -0.75 -11.35
C GLU A 100 3.44 0.04 -10.11
N LYS A 101 4.18 1.10 -9.74
CA LYS A 101 3.82 2.01 -8.64
C LYS A 101 3.00 3.21 -9.09
N GLY A 102 2.68 3.31 -10.39
CA GLY A 102 1.74 4.27 -10.94
C GLY A 102 2.22 5.72 -10.96
N TYR A 103 3.54 5.97 -10.86
CA TYR A 103 4.07 7.34 -10.86
C TYR A 103 3.64 8.15 -12.08
N ASP A 104 3.45 7.49 -13.22
CA ASP A 104 3.00 8.08 -14.47
C ASP A 104 1.60 8.69 -14.36
N LEU A 105 0.66 8.05 -13.65
CA LEU A 105 -0.66 8.62 -13.38
C LEU A 105 -0.55 9.95 -12.62
N LEU A 106 0.36 10.01 -11.65
CA LEU A 106 0.58 11.23 -10.88
C LEU A 106 1.26 12.32 -11.74
N VAL A 107 2.22 11.95 -12.59
CA VAL A 107 2.88 12.88 -13.52
C VAL A 107 1.88 13.45 -14.53
N GLU A 108 0.96 12.64 -15.06
CA GLU A 108 -0.09 13.13 -15.95
C GLU A 108 -1.09 14.04 -15.22
N THR A 109 -1.41 13.76 -13.94
CA THR A 109 -2.18 14.68 -13.09
C THR A 109 -1.43 16.02 -12.94
N ALA A 110 -0.12 15.97 -12.68
CA ALA A 110 0.70 17.17 -12.53
C ALA A 110 0.75 18.04 -13.79
N ARG A 111 0.79 17.42 -14.99
CA ARG A 111 0.76 18.15 -16.28
C ARG A 111 -0.48 19.01 -16.45
N LYS A 112 -1.62 18.53 -15.94
CA LYS A 112 -2.90 19.23 -16.02
C LYS A 112 -3.03 20.37 -15.01
N HIS A 113 -2.20 20.36 -13.96
CA HIS A 113 -2.26 21.28 -12.83
C HIS A 113 -0.89 21.89 -12.53
N PRO A 114 -0.39 22.78 -13.42
CA PRO A 114 0.94 23.38 -13.28
C PRO A 114 1.07 24.28 -12.03
N GLU A 115 -0.02 24.73 -11.46
CA GLU A 115 -0.09 25.51 -10.22
C GLU A 115 0.14 24.70 -8.95
N ILE A 116 0.06 23.36 -9.04
CA ILE A 116 0.27 22.46 -7.91
C ILE A 116 1.67 21.84 -8.01
N GLN A 117 2.46 21.97 -6.95
CA GLN A 117 3.76 21.30 -6.85
C GLN A 117 3.59 19.82 -6.48
N PHE A 118 4.26 18.94 -7.20
CA PHE A 118 4.35 17.51 -6.89
C PHE A 118 5.79 17.14 -6.58
N CYS A 119 5.98 16.39 -5.49
CA CYS A 119 7.31 15.92 -5.06
C CYS A 119 7.31 14.39 -4.92
N LEU A 120 8.25 13.73 -5.60
CA LEU A 120 8.33 12.27 -5.67
C LEU A 120 9.57 11.78 -4.91
N ALA A 121 9.35 11.09 -3.79
CA ALA A 121 10.39 10.44 -2.99
C ALA A 121 10.47 8.94 -3.32
N GLY A 122 11.62 8.50 -3.80
CA GLY A 122 11.92 7.11 -4.13
C GLY A 122 12.98 6.96 -5.19
N ALA A 123 13.57 5.77 -5.26
CA ALA A 123 14.54 5.46 -6.28
C ALA A 123 13.86 5.37 -7.67
N LYS A 124 14.44 6.04 -8.66
CA LYS A 124 14.03 5.95 -10.05
C LYS A 124 14.57 4.64 -10.65
N ARG A 125 13.72 3.89 -11.36
CA ARG A 125 14.18 2.74 -12.16
C ARG A 125 14.64 3.19 -13.55
N GLU A 126 15.54 2.39 -14.15
CA GLU A 126 16.12 2.66 -15.47
C GLU A 126 15.07 2.71 -16.60
N ASP A 127 13.95 2.00 -16.44
CA ASP A 127 12.83 1.93 -17.37
C ASP A 127 11.86 3.13 -17.27
N THR A 128 12.19 4.13 -16.46
CA THR A 128 11.36 5.33 -16.28
C THR A 128 11.64 6.35 -17.38
N ASN A 129 10.83 6.35 -18.45
CA ASN A 129 11.06 7.14 -19.66
C ASN A 129 10.13 8.36 -19.84
N ILE A 130 9.40 8.76 -18.80
CA ILE A 130 8.49 9.92 -18.87
C ILE A 130 9.27 11.21 -18.57
N ALA A 131 9.09 12.23 -19.43
CA ALA A 131 9.56 13.58 -19.15
C ALA A 131 8.69 14.21 -18.06
N PHE A 132 9.33 14.69 -17.00
CA PHE A 132 8.66 15.36 -15.87
C PHE A 132 8.38 16.82 -16.21
N PRO A 133 7.16 17.33 -15.94
CA PRO A 133 6.86 18.75 -16.06
C PRO A 133 7.56 19.55 -14.95
N GLU A 134 7.65 20.87 -15.11
CA GLU A 134 8.41 21.77 -14.20
C GLU A 134 7.90 21.73 -12.76
N ASN A 135 6.61 21.46 -12.57
CA ASN A 135 5.99 21.34 -11.24
C ASN A 135 6.16 19.94 -10.61
N VAL A 136 6.99 19.05 -11.17
CA VAL A 136 7.33 17.75 -10.59
C VAL A 136 8.81 17.72 -10.19
N ARG A 137 9.07 17.50 -8.90
CA ARG A 137 10.43 17.36 -8.35
C ARG A 137 10.71 15.94 -7.93
N LEU A 138 11.81 15.36 -8.42
CA LEU A 138 12.32 14.09 -7.95
C LEU A 138 13.26 14.33 -6.76
N MET A 139 12.90 13.78 -5.61
CA MET A 139 13.66 13.94 -4.36
C MET A 139 14.70 12.83 -4.16
N GLY A 140 14.69 11.80 -5.01
CA GLY A 140 15.50 10.61 -4.79
C GLY A 140 15.00 9.75 -3.63
N TYR A 141 15.84 8.83 -3.18
CA TYR A 141 15.52 7.96 -2.05
C TYR A 141 15.74 8.72 -0.73
N LEU A 142 14.67 8.91 0.03
CA LEU A 142 14.68 9.55 1.34
C LEU A 142 14.49 8.53 2.46
N LYS A 143 15.12 8.77 3.63
CA LYS A 143 14.99 7.93 4.83
C LYS A 143 15.12 8.75 6.11
N GLY A 144 14.62 8.20 7.22
CA GLY A 144 14.73 8.81 8.55
C GLY A 144 14.23 10.26 8.54
N LYS A 145 14.97 11.18 9.11
CA LYS A 145 14.58 12.59 9.26
C LYS A 145 14.28 13.31 7.94
N GLU A 146 14.95 12.92 6.85
CA GLU A 146 14.67 13.50 5.53
C GLU A 146 13.28 13.11 5.04
N LEU A 147 12.90 11.82 5.17
CA LEU A 147 11.56 11.35 4.83
C LEU A 147 10.50 11.97 5.76
N GLU A 148 10.77 12.05 7.06
CA GLU A 148 9.89 12.72 8.02
C GLU A 148 9.62 14.17 7.63
N SER A 149 10.68 14.94 7.35
CA SER A 149 10.56 16.34 6.92
C SER A 149 9.79 16.45 5.60
N PHE A 150 10.06 15.55 4.67
CA PHE A 150 9.33 15.47 3.41
C PHE A 150 7.83 15.24 3.63
N ILE A 151 7.44 14.31 4.49
CA ILE A 151 6.03 14.04 4.77
C ILE A 151 5.38 15.21 5.52
N LYS A 152 6.03 15.78 6.53
CA LYS A 152 5.52 16.91 7.30
C LYS A 152 5.14 18.11 6.43
N ASN A 153 5.94 18.41 5.40
CA ASN A 153 5.71 19.54 4.51
C ASN A 153 4.77 19.25 3.34
N ALA A 154 4.33 17.98 3.18
CA ALA A 154 3.32 17.63 2.20
C ALA A 154 1.90 18.04 2.68
N ARG A 155 1.00 18.36 1.74
CA ARG A 155 -0.43 18.55 2.02
C ARG A 155 -1.15 17.20 2.12
N LEU A 156 -0.82 16.30 1.22
CA LEU A 156 -1.36 14.94 1.15
C LEU A 156 -0.33 14.00 0.48
N VAL A 157 -0.52 12.71 0.66
CA VAL A 157 0.32 11.67 0.05
C VAL A 157 -0.49 10.88 -0.97
N VAL A 158 0.07 10.65 -2.15
CA VAL A 158 -0.54 9.84 -3.21
C VAL A 158 0.29 8.60 -3.48
N ILE A 159 -0.35 7.43 -3.47
CA ILE A 159 0.28 6.14 -3.72
C ILE A 159 -0.53 5.40 -4.80
N PRO A 160 -0.36 5.75 -6.09
CA PRO A 160 -1.23 5.29 -7.17
C PRO A 160 -0.83 3.90 -7.71
N SER A 161 -0.49 2.97 -6.82
CA SER A 161 0.03 1.64 -7.16
C SER A 161 -0.94 0.83 -8.03
N ARG A 162 -0.43 0.21 -9.09
CA ARG A 162 -1.16 -0.76 -9.92
C ARG A 162 -1.13 -2.17 -9.34
N CYS A 163 -0.18 -2.42 -8.44
CA CYS A 163 -0.06 -3.72 -7.78
C CYS A 163 -0.95 -3.81 -6.55
N TYR A 164 -1.39 -5.00 -6.21
CA TYR A 164 -1.88 -5.26 -4.87
C TYR A 164 -0.75 -5.03 -3.87
N GLU A 165 -0.97 -4.08 -2.99
CA GLU A 165 -0.11 -3.92 -1.82
C GLU A 165 -0.71 -4.77 -0.70
N GLY A 166 0.09 -5.61 -0.09
CA GLY A 166 -0.34 -6.35 1.09
C GLY A 166 -0.62 -5.39 2.25
N PHE A 167 0.33 -4.46 2.48
CA PHE A 167 0.20 -3.40 3.49
C PHE A 167 1.06 -2.20 3.08
N PRO A 168 0.49 -1.15 2.50
CA PRO A 168 1.26 0.02 2.05
C PRO A 168 1.74 0.88 3.23
N MET A 169 2.95 0.65 3.71
CA MET A 169 3.54 1.34 4.86
C MET A 169 3.53 2.86 4.75
N ALA A 170 3.62 3.39 3.53
CA ALA A 170 3.57 4.83 3.29
C ALA A 170 2.28 5.50 3.81
N ILE A 171 1.17 4.75 3.97
CA ILE A 171 -0.05 5.27 4.61
C ILE A 171 0.20 5.53 6.10
N LEU A 172 0.87 4.59 6.79
CA LEU A 172 1.18 4.77 8.20
C LEU A 172 2.26 5.86 8.41
N GLU A 173 3.25 5.92 7.53
CA GLU A 173 4.27 6.97 7.55
C GLU A 173 3.63 8.36 7.38
N ALA A 174 2.65 8.50 6.49
CA ALA A 174 1.88 9.73 6.34
C ALA A 174 1.01 10.03 7.57
N ALA A 175 0.34 9.00 8.11
CA ALA A 175 -0.53 9.12 9.27
C ALA A 175 0.22 9.58 10.54
N GLN A 176 1.52 9.25 10.71
CA GLN A 176 2.34 9.77 11.81
C GLN A 176 2.34 11.30 11.89
N PHE A 177 2.20 11.94 10.74
CA PHE A 177 2.24 13.41 10.62
C PHE A 177 0.87 14.02 10.27
N GLY A 178 -0.21 13.24 10.47
CA GLY A 178 -1.57 13.71 10.18
C GLY A 178 -1.80 14.05 8.71
N LYS A 179 -1.15 13.32 7.78
CA LYS A 179 -1.33 13.53 6.34
C LYS A 179 -2.25 12.47 5.77
N PRO A 180 -3.36 12.86 5.10
CA PRO A 180 -4.23 11.89 4.47
C PRO A 180 -3.57 11.31 3.22
N CYS A 181 -3.91 10.05 2.92
CA CYS A 181 -3.45 9.37 1.72
C CYS A 181 -4.54 9.24 0.66
N ILE A 182 -4.13 9.27 -0.61
CA ILE A 182 -4.94 8.84 -1.75
C ILE A 182 -4.33 7.54 -2.29
N GLY A 183 -5.11 6.48 -2.35
CA GLY A 183 -4.70 5.18 -2.89
C GLY A 183 -5.76 4.56 -3.80
N PRO A 184 -5.41 3.53 -4.58
CA PRO A 184 -6.38 2.82 -5.42
C PRO A 184 -7.35 1.99 -4.58
N ASP A 185 -8.61 1.85 -5.05
CA ASP A 185 -9.63 1.05 -4.39
C ASP A 185 -9.42 -0.46 -4.64
N HIS A 186 -8.32 -0.98 -4.13
CA HIS A 186 -8.02 -2.41 -4.13
C HIS A 186 -6.97 -2.80 -3.07
N GLY A 187 -6.91 -4.09 -2.75
CA GLY A 187 -5.90 -4.65 -1.85
C GLY A 187 -5.91 -4.02 -0.46
N GLY A 188 -4.74 -3.91 0.16
CA GLY A 188 -4.58 -3.29 1.47
C GLY A 188 -4.94 -1.80 1.52
N PHE A 189 -5.00 -1.10 0.39
CA PHE A 189 -5.42 0.31 0.37
C PHE A 189 -6.86 0.48 0.82
N THR A 190 -7.78 -0.32 0.26
CA THR A 190 -9.22 -0.26 0.60
C THR A 190 -9.44 -0.51 2.09
N GLU A 191 -8.73 -1.49 2.65
CA GLU A 191 -8.84 -1.86 4.06
C GLU A 191 -8.29 -0.76 5.00
N ILE A 192 -7.09 -0.25 4.69
CA ILE A 192 -6.42 0.69 5.60
C ILE A 192 -7.02 2.09 5.48
N ILE A 193 -7.24 2.58 4.26
CA ILE A 193 -7.84 3.91 4.03
C ILE A 193 -9.30 3.92 4.45
N GLY A 194 -10.04 2.85 4.18
CA GLY A 194 -11.47 2.73 4.51
C GLY A 194 -12.37 3.53 3.58
N LYS A 195 -13.69 3.42 3.83
CA LYS A 195 -14.75 4.11 3.08
C LYS A 195 -15.74 4.77 4.04
N GLY A 196 -16.48 5.76 3.54
CA GLY A 196 -17.50 6.46 4.31
C GLY A 196 -16.94 7.28 5.46
N GLU A 197 -17.62 7.27 6.60
CA GLU A 197 -17.28 8.08 7.77
C GLU A 197 -15.98 7.68 8.46
N SER A 198 -15.60 6.41 8.36
CA SER A 198 -14.35 5.88 8.93
C SER A 198 -13.13 6.09 8.03
N ALA A 199 -13.30 6.66 6.84
CA ALA A 199 -12.19 6.89 5.92
C ALA A 199 -11.15 7.84 6.52
N ILE A 200 -9.87 7.48 6.33
CA ILE A 200 -8.71 8.27 6.74
C ILE A 200 -7.98 8.93 5.56
N GLY A 201 -8.57 8.86 4.39
CA GLY A 201 -8.06 9.36 3.12
C GLY A 201 -9.08 9.20 2.02
N ARG A 202 -8.61 9.10 0.78
CA ARG A 202 -9.49 8.95 -0.39
C ARG A 202 -9.05 7.76 -1.21
N LEU A 203 -10.02 7.06 -1.77
CA LEU A 203 -9.78 5.98 -2.73
C LEU A 203 -10.14 6.46 -4.12
N PHE A 204 -9.41 5.99 -5.12
CA PHE A 204 -9.71 6.22 -6.53
C PHE A 204 -9.83 4.88 -7.28
N GLU A 205 -10.59 4.87 -8.35
CA GLU A 205 -10.75 3.70 -9.22
C GLU A 205 -9.38 3.31 -9.83
N PRO A 206 -8.92 2.05 -9.66
CA PRO A 206 -7.61 1.62 -10.13
C PRO A 206 -7.37 1.93 -11.61
N ASN A 207 -6.22 2.53 -11.94
CA ASN A 207 -5.82 2.99 -13.27
C ASN A 207 -6.69 4.10 -13.89
N ASN A 208 -7.63 4.68 -13.16
CA ASN A 208 -8.45 5.79 -13.64
C ASN A 208 -7.78 7.13 -13.31
N LEU A 209 -7.15 7.75 -14.34
CA LEU A 209 -6.48 9.04 -14.21
C LEU A 209 -7.45 10.15 -13.77
N ASN A 210 -8.67 10.17 -14.33
CA ASN A 210 -9.62 11.23 -14.06
C ASN A 210 -10.14 11.15 -12.62
N ASP A 211 -10.33 9.94 -12.08
CA ASP A 211 -10.74 9.77 -10.69
C ASP A 211 -9.59 10.10 -9.73
N LEU A 212 -8.35 9.70 -10.03
CA LEU A 212 -7.17 10.13 -9.27
C LEU A 212 -7.06 11.66 -9.21
N GLU A 213 -7.14 12.32 -10.36
CA GLU A 213 -7.12 13.78 -10.48
C GLU A 213 -8.21 14.42 -9.61
N LYS A 214 -9.44 13.93 -9.71
CA LYS A 214 -10.57 14.39 -8.89
C LYS A 214 -10.29 14.27 -7.39
N GLN A 215 -9.73 13.14 -6.92
CA GLN A 215 -9.43 12.96 -5.51
C GLN A 215 -8.31 13.90 -5.05
N VAL A 216 -7.26 14.08 -5.87
CA VAL A 216 -6.17 15.03 -5.59
C VAL A 216 -6.72 16.45 -5.44
N LEU A 217 -7.51 16.92 -6.41
CA LEU A 217 -8.10 18.26 -6.38
C LEU A 217 -9.08 18.45 -5.23
N THR A 218 -9.84 17.40 -4.89
CA THR A 218 -10.76 17.44 -3.74
C THR A 218 -9.99 17.75 -2.45
N LEU A 219 -8.90 17.04 -2.17
CA LEU A 219 -8.12 17.30 -0.96
C LEU A 219 -7.29 18.58 -1.08
N TRP A 220 -6.77 18.90 -2.26
CA TRP A 220 -6.01 20.12 -2.46
C TRP A 220 -6.84 21.38 -2.21
N ASN A 221 -8.08 21.41 -2.68
CA ASN A 221 -8.94 22.57 -2.61
C ASN A 221 -9.79 22.66 -1.31
N GLN A 222 -9.82 21.58 -0.51
CA GLN A 222 -10.60 21.51 0.73
C GLN A 222 -9.69 21.29 1.95
N PRO A 223 -9.00 22.34 2.45
CA PRO A 223 -8.05 22.21 3.54
C PRO A 223 -8.66 21.64 4.82
N VAL A 224 -9.88 22.04 5.16
CA VAL A 224 -10.59 21.54 6.36
C VAL A 224 -10.82 20.02 6.27
N LEU A 225 -11.26 19.51 5.11
CA LEU A 225 -11.43 18.08 4.89
C LEU A 225 -10.07 17.35 4.97
N THR A 226 -9.03 17.94 4.40
CA THR A 226 -7.67 17.37 4.41
C THR A 226 -7.13 17.25 5.82
N GLU A 227 -7.31 18.26 6.65
CA GLU A 227 -6.93 18.24 8.06
C GLU A 227 -7.76 17.22 8.87
N GLU A 228 -9.07 17.16 8.63
CA GLU A 228 -9.95 16.19 9.30
C GLU A 228 -9.52 14.74 8.99
N LEU A 229 -9.30 14.40 7.71
CA LEU A 229 -8.86 13.08 7.30
C LEU A 229 -7.46 12.76 7.85
N GLY A 230 -6.56 13.73 7.86
CA GLY A 230 -5.23 13.59 8.47
C GLY A 230 -5.29 13.31 9.97
N ARG A 231 -6.16 14.01 10.71
CA ARG A 231 -6.41 13.73 12.13
C ARG A 231 -6.96 12.32 12.34
N LYS A 232 -7.96 11.91 11.56
CA LYS A 232 -8.50 10.54 11.59
C LYS A 232 -7.42 9.49 11.30
N ALA A 233 -6.53 9.78 10.34
CA ALA A 233 -5.41 8.89 10.01
C ALA A 233 -4.46 8.69 11.19
N TYR A 234 -4.08 9.77 11.87
CA TYR A 234 -3.25 9.71 13.07
C TYR A 234 -3.93 8.97 14.22
N GLU A 235 -5.22 9.21 14.46
CA GLU A 235 -5.99 8.51 15.50
C GLU A 235 -6.09 7.01 15.23
N LYS A 236 -6.37 6.62 13.97
CA LYS A 236 -6.41 5.21 13.55
C LYS A 236 -5.04 4.55 13.70
N LEU A 237 -3.95 5.23 13.29
CA LEU A 237 -2.59 4.74 13.50
C LEU A 237 -2.35 4.38 14.96
N ARG A 238 -2.65 5.28 15.88
CA ARG A 238 -2.43 5.05 17.32
C ARG A 238 -3.27 3.90 17.88
N LYS A 239 -4.52 3.82 17.43
CA LYS A 239 -5.49 2.84 17.93
C LYS A 239 -5.25 1.43 17.39
N GLU A 240 -4.81 1.29 16.14
CA GLU A 240 -4.84 0.00 15.43
C GLU A 240 -3.46 -0.47 14.98
N TYR A 241 -2.52 0.45 14.70
CA TYR A 241 -1.25 0.17 14.03
C TYR A 241 -0.01 0.63 14.79
N SER A 242 -0.17 1.13 16.04
CA SER A 242 1.01 1.44 16.86
C SER A 242 1.75 0.17 17.24
N SER A 243 3.08 0.28 17.40
CA SER A 243 3.94 -0.85 17.74
C SER A 243 3.46 -1.58 19.00
N GLU A 244 2.98 -0.84 20.02
CA GLU A 244 2.44 -1.42 21.25
C GLU A 244 1.18 -2.27 21.01
N VAL A 245 0.24 -1.78 20.20
CA VAL A 245 -1.00 -2.50 19.88
C VAL A 245 -0.73 -3.77 19.09
N VAL A 246 0.16 -3.68 18.09
CA VAL A 246 0.48 -4.84 17.25
C VAL A 246 1.33 -5.86 18.01
N TYR A 247 2.25 -5.41 18.88
CA TYR A 247 3.01 -6.30 19.74
C TYR A 247 2.09 -7.16 20.61
N ARG A 248 1.06 -6.56 21.22
CA ARG A 248 0.07 -7.33 22.02
C ARG A 248 -0.63 -8.42 21.20
N LYS A 249 -1.00 -8.15 19.95
CA LYS A 249 -1.60 -9.17 19.06
C LYS A 249 -0.65 -10.35 18.82
N TRP A 250 0.65 -10.06 18.63
CA TRP A 250 1.66 -11.11 18.50
C TRP A 250 1.83 -11.92 19.78
N ASP A 251 1.86 -11.26 20.94
CA ASP A 251 1.98 -11.91 22.24
C ASP A 251 0.80 -12.83 22.52
N GLU A 252 -0.42 -12.38 22.26
CA GLU A 252 -1.65 -13.17 22.33
C GLU A 252 -1.59 -14.41 21.41
N LEU A 253 -1.13 -14.24 20.18
CA LEU A 253 -0.98 -15.34 19.22
C LEU A 253 0.03 -16.38 19.73
N PHE A 254 1.21 -15.95 20.14
CA PHE A 254 2.23 -16.86 20.64
C PHE A 254 1.82 -17.56 21.93
N THR A 255 1.17 -16.85 22.84
CA THR A 255 0.60 -17.44 24.06
C THR A 255 -0.41 -18.54 23.73
N LYS A 256 -1.31 -18.27 22.79
CA LYS A 256 -2.28 -19.28 22.32
C LYS A 256 -1.64 -20.50 21.69
N ILE A 257 -0.55 -20.32 20.90
CA ILE A 257 0.13 -21.44 20.23
C ILE A 257 0.94 -22.29 21.22
N LEU A 258 1.53 -21.67 22.25
CA LEU A 258 2.44 -22.34 23.16
C LEU A 258 1.71 -23.00 24.35
N TYR A 259 0.58 -22.44 24.76
CA TYR A 259 -0.10 -22.84 26.04
C TYR A 259 -1.59 -23.17 25.84
N GLY A 260 -2.17 -22.99 24.66
CA GLY A 260 -3.55 -23.36 24.32
C GLY A 260 -3.61 -24.63 23.53
#